data_722e64ba05e45fa4aed2a3f715f1e1ce
#
_entry.id   722e64ba05e45fa4aed2a3f715f1e1ce
#
_cell.length_a   1.000
_cell.length_b   1.000
_cell.length_c   1.000
_cell.angle_alpha   90.00
_cell.angle_beta   90.00
_cell.angle_gamma   90.00
#
_symmetry.space_group_name_H-M   'P 1'
#
loop_
_entity.id
_entity.type
_entity.pdbx_description
1 polymer ?
#
loop_
_entity_poly.entity_id
_entity_poly.type
_entity_poly.pdbx_seq_one_letter_code
_entity_poly.pdbx_strand_id
1 'polypeptide(L)'
;MTTTRSLVIEKELPHPLEKVWRALTQGPLIKEWLMDNDFQPVVGHKFNFRSTPMPNWNGVIDSEVLIVEPNKKLSYSWSSLGLQSVVVWTLVATSGGTLVRMEQSGFQPDQTREYQGANYGWQKFFEGLQRVTAGLT
;
A
#
# COMPACT_ATOMS: atom_id res chain seq x y z
N MET A 1 13.04 -7.79 25.06
CA MET A 1 13.14 -6.98 23.83
C MET A 1 11.96 -7.33 22.92
N THR A 2 11.20 -6.32 22.54
CA THR A 2 10.07 -6.51 21.64
C THR A 2 10.52 -6.42 20.19
N THR A 3 10.23 -7.45 19.40
CA THR A 3 10.51 -7.41 17.96
C THR A 3 9.20 -7.21 17.20
N THR A 4 9.21 -6.28 16.26
CA THR A 4 8.06 -6.09 15.38
C THR A 4 8.12 -7.09 14.23
N ARG A 5 6.97 -7.33 13.61
CA ARG A 5 6.85 -8.22 12.45
C ARG A 5 6.61 -7.38 11.20
N SER A 6 7.00 -7.92 10.08
CA SER A 6 6.73 -7.32 8.77
C SER A 6 5.91 -8.28 7.91
N LEU A 7 5.02 -7.71 7.13
CA LEU A 7 4.24 -8.43 6.14
C LEU A 7 4.80 -8.08 4.76
N VAL A 8 5.19 -9.08 3.98
CA VAL A 8 5.73 -8.87 2.64
C VAL A 8 4.91 -9.63 1.63
N ILE A 9 4.53 -8.94 0.55
CA ILE A 9 3.86 -9.57 -0.60
C ILE A 9 4.62 -9.13 -1.85
N GLU A 10 4.95 -10.10 -2.71
CA GLU A 10 5.61 -9.84 -3.98
C GLU A 10 4.83 -10.50 -5.11
N LYS A 11 4.67 -9.77 -6.22
CA LYS A 11 4.08 -10.33 -7.45
C LYS A 11 4.71 -9.67 -8.66
N GLU A 12 4.94 -10.47 -9.71
CA GLU A 12 5.30 -9.92 -11.00
C GLU A 12 4.03 -9.59 -11.76
N LEU A 13 3.91 -8.34 -12.22
CA LEU A 13 2.80 -7.90 -13.06
C LEU A 13 3.30 -7.75 -14.49
N PRO A 14 2.53 -8.21 -15.50
CA PRO A 14 2.95 -8.15 -16.91
C PRO A 14 2.71 -6.75 -17.49
N HIS A 15 3.24 -5.72 -16.80
CA HIS A 15 3.05 -4.32 -17.17
C HIS A 15 4.34 -3.54 -16.89
N PRO A 16 4.64 -2.49 -17.67
CA PRO A 16 5.87 -1.71 -17.47
C PRO A 16 5.83 -0.89 -16.16
N LEU A 17 7.00 -0.56 -15.65
CA LEU A 17 7.18 0.22 -14.42
C LEU A 17 6.27 1.44 -14.36
N GLU A 18 6.20 2.18 -15.46
CA GLU A 18 5.43 3.42 -15.55
C GLU A 18 3.95 3.21 -15.25
N LYS A 19 3.36 2.14 -15.77
CA LYS A 19 1.94 1.84 -15.52
C LYS A 19 1.69 1.48 -14.07
N VAL A 20 2.54 0.65 -13.49
CA VAL A 20 2.42 0.26 -12.09
C VAL A 20 2.58 1.50 -11.19
N TRP A 21 3.56 2.34 -11.51
CA TRP A 21 3.80 3.57 -10.75
C TRP A 21 2.58 4.49 -10.77
N ARG A 22 1.94 4.64 -11.93
CA ARG A 22 0.73 5.45 -12.05
C ARG A 22 -0.38 4.93 -11.14
N ALA A 23 -0.60 3.62 -11.14
CA ALA A 23 -1.63 3.00 -10.30
C ALA A 23 -1.34 3.20 -8.80
N LEU A 24 -0.06 3.30 -8.42
CA LEU A 24 0.34 3.50 -7.02
C LEU A 24 0.32 4.96 -6.58
N THR A 25 0.36 5.91 -7.51
CA THR A 25 0.60 7.32 -7.16
C THR A 25 -0.47 8.30 -7.62
N GLN A 26 -1.44 7.87 -8.41
CA GLN A 26 -2.53 8.74 -8.81
C GLN A 26 -3.75 8.44 -7.94
N GLY A 27 -4.20 9.43 -7.17
CA GLY A 27 -5.30 9.27 -6.22
C GLY A 27 -6.54 8.61 -6.80
N PRO A 28 -7.04 9.04 -7.98
CA PRO A 28 -8.20 8.40 -8.59
C PRO A 28 -7.99 6.92 -8.91
N LEU A 29 -6.77 6.51 -9.26
CA LEU A 29 -6.45 5.11 -9.51
C LEU A 29 -6.32 4.33 -8.21
N ILE A 30 -5.70 4.92 -7.18
CA ILE A 30 -5.60 4.30 -5.86
C ILE A 30 -6.98 4.01 -5.31
N LYS A 31 -7.93 4.90 -5.53
CA LYS A 31 -9.31 4.70 -5.09
C LYS A 31 -9.93 3.44 -5.68
N GLU A 32 -9.55 3.06 -6.90
CA GLU A 32 -10.12 1.91 -7.58
C GLU A 32 -9.62 0.58 -7.04
N TRP A 33 -8.43 0.53 -6.45
CA TRP A 33 -7.89 -0.74 -5.96
C TRP A 33 -7.66 -0.77 -4.45
N LEU A 34 -7.63 0.38 -3.80
CA LEU A 34 -7.35 0.45 -2.38
C LEU A 34 -8.50 1.11 -1.60
N MET A 35 -8.54 2.43 -1.56
CA MET A 35 -9.56 3.19 -0.82
C MET A 35 -9.62 4.61 -1.34
N ASP A 36 -10.71 5.31 -1.02
CA ASP A 36 -10.80 6.74 -1.24
C ASP A 36 -9.65 7.43 -0.48
N ASN A 37 -9.09 8.50 -1.05
CA ASN A 37 -7.89 9.12 -0.50
C ASN A 37 -7.70 10.53 -1.02
N ASP A 38 -6.79 11.25 -0.38
CA ASP A 38 -6.31 12.53 -0.86
C ASP A 38 -4.78 12.51 -1.01
N PHE A 39 -4.26 11.39 -1.50
CA PHE A 39 -2.84 11.16 -1.73
C PHE A 39 -2.25 12.15 -2.74
N GLN A 40 -1.02 12.60 -2.46
CA GLN A 40 -0.16 13.33 -3.40
C GLN A 40 1.26 12.81 -3.28
N PRO A 41 1.98 12.63 -4.40
CA PRO A 41 3.34 12.05 -4.36
C PRO A 41 4.38 13.10 -3.93
N VAL A 42 4.21 13.66 -2.76
CA VAL A 42 5.09 14.69 -2.20
C VAL A 42 5.50 14.27 -0.79
N VAL A 43 6.80 14.16 -0.54
CA VAL A 43 7.32 13.79 0.77
C VAL A 43 6.85 14.79 1.81
N GLY A 44 6.34 14.28 2.93
CA GLY A 44 5.79 15.10 4.01
C GLY A 44 4.31 15.40 3.88
N HIS A 45 3.68 15.08 2.74
CA HIS A 45 2.24 15.28 2.57
C HIS A 45 1.47 14.36 3.50
N LYS A 46 0.60 14.92 4.32
CA LYS A 46 -0.26 14.17 5.22
C LYS A 46 -1.61 13.96 4.56
N PHE A 47 -2.11 12.74 4.63
CA PHE A 47 -3.35 12.37 3.99
C PHE A 47 -4.00 11.21 4.74
N ASN A 48 -5.17 10.78 4.30
CA ASN A 48 -5.75 9.54 4.82
C ASN A 48 -6.42 8.73 3.73
N PHE A 49 -6.48 7.43 3.99
CA PHE A 49 -7.32 6.51 3.24
C PHE A 49 -8.65 6.40 3.98
N ARG A 50 -9.74 6.36 3.25
CA ARG A 50 -11.08 6.33 3.83
C ARG A 50 -11.89 5.19 3.23
N SER A 51 -12.48 4.41 4.11
CA SER A 51 -13.36 3.30 3.74
C SER A 51 -14.66 3.42 4.53
N THR A 52 -15.57 2.47 4.33
CA THR A 52 -16.83 2.46 5.07
C THR A 52 -16.56 2.20 6.55
N PRO A 53 -17.06 3.04 7.47
CA PRO A 53 -16.91 2.80 8.91
C PRO A 53 -17.53 1.48 9.33
N MET A 54 -16.94 0.86 10.34
CA MET A 54 -17.41 -0.39 10.94
C MET A 54 -17.59 -0.17 12.44
N PRO A 55 -18.30 -1.07 13.15
CA PRO A 55 -18.57 -0.86 14.58
C PRO A 55 -17.35 -0.57 15.43
N ASN A 56 -16.20 -1.15 15.11
CA ASN A 56 -14.97 -0.96 15.87
C ASN A 56 -13.91 -0.14 15.12
N TRP A 57 -14.28 0.54 14.04
CA TRP A 57 -13.34 1.27 13.22
C TRP A 57 -14.04 2.42 12.47
N ASN A 58 -13.48 3.62 12.58
CA ASN A 58 -14.06 4.80 11.94
C ASN A 58 -13.84 4.87 10.42
N GLY A 59 -13.19 3.88 9.82
CA GLY A 59 -12.95 3.84 8.38
C GLY A 59 -11.78 4.69 7.90
N VAL A 60 -10.96 5.22 8.80
CA VAL A 60 -9.88 6.14 8.44
C VAL A 60 -8.52 5.56 8.79
N ILE A 61 -7.58 5.67 7.84
CA ILE A 61 -6.18 5.32 8.04
C ILE A 61 -5.37 6.59 7.84
N ASP A 62 -4.67 7.03 8.87
CA ASP A 62 -3.85 8.23 8.81
C ASP A 62 -2.48 7.90 8.23
N SER A 63 -2.00 8.73 7.30
CA SER A 63 -0.78 8.46 6.56
C SER A 63 0.01 9.72 6.30
N GLU A 64 1.31 9.54 6.09
CA GLU A 64 2.22 10.60 5.67
C GLU A 64 3.18 10.01 4.64
N VAL A 65 3.40 10.74 3.55
CA VAL A 65 4.34 10.30 2.51
C VAL A 65 5.78 10.43 3.01
N LEU A 66 6.54 9.35 2.95
CA LEU A 66 7.89 9.28 3.48
C LEU A 66 8.97 9.24 2.39
N ILE A 67 8.73 8.49 1.31
CA ILE A 67 9.67 8.32 0.21
C ILE A 67 8.92 8.37 -1.11
N VAL A 68 9.45 9.12 -2.08
CA VAL A 68 8.96 9.13 -3.46
C VAL A 68 10.17 9.08 -4.39
N GLU A 69 10.42 7.92 -4.98
CA GLU A 69 11.45 7.73 -6.00
C GLU A 69 10.75 7.20 -7.25
N PRO A 70 10.49 8.06 -8.24
CA PRO A 70 9.66 7.67 -9.40
C PRO A 70 10.10 6.36 -10.05
N ASN A 71 9.13 5.49 -10.29
CA ASN A 71 9.29 4.16 -10.89
C ASN A 71 10.18 3.21 -10.07
N LYS A 72 10.48 3.53 -8.82
CA LYS A 72 11.36 2.72 -7.98
C LYS A 72 10.78 2.42 -6.61
N LYS A 73 10.41 3.46 -5.86
CA LYS A 73 10.07 3.27 -4.44
C LYS A 73 9.10 4.31 -3.97
N LEU A 74 8.08 3.86 -3.24
CA LEU A 74 7.08 4.70 -2.60
C LEU A 74 6.90 4.20 -1.17
N SER A 75 6.89 5.14 -0.22
CA SER A 75 6.64 4.76 1.18
C SER A 75 5.74 5.78 1.85
N TYR A 76 4.86 5.29 2.71
CA TYR A 76 4.02 6.14 3.55
C TYR A 76 3.71 5.41 4.85
N SER A 77 3.42 6.18 5.89
CA SER A 77 2.98 5.61 7.16
C SER A 77 1.54 5.14 7.03
N TRP A 78 1.15 4.22 7.91
CA TRP A 78 -0.18 3.59 7.88
C TRP A 78 -0.59 3.37 9.32
N SER A 79 -1.44 4.25 9.85
CA SER A 79 -1.80 4.26 11.26
C SER A 79 -3.30 4.15 11.43
N SER A 80 -3.76 3.18 12.20
CA SER A 80 -5.18 2.96 12.47
C SER A 80 -5.32 2.02 13.66
N LEU A 81 -6.27 2.32 14.55
CA LEU A 81 -6.64 1.45 15.68
C LEU A 81 -5.44 0.97 16.52
N GLY A 82 -4.53 1.89 16.83
CA GLY A 82 -3.36 1.55 17.65
C GLY A 82 -2.22 0.90 16.87
N LEU A 83 -2.44 0.52 15.62
CA LEU A 83 -1.38 0.04 14.76
C LEU A 83 -0.63 1.24 14.18
N GLN A 84 0.68 1.28 14.38
CA GLN A 84 1.54 2.26 13.72
C GLN A 84 2.52 1.50 12.86
N SER A 85 2.38 1.65 11.55
CA SER A 85 3.17 0.88 10.61
C SER A 85 3.65 1.75 9.46
N VAL A 86 4.54 1.19 8.65
CA VAL A 86 5.06 1.85 7.45
C VAL A 86 4.90 0.88 6.29
N VAL A 87 4.37 1.39 5.20
CA VAL A 87 4.22 0.63 3.95
C VAL A 87 5.30 1.09 2.98
N VAL A 88 6.03 0.14 2.40
CA VAL A 88 7.06 0.41 1.39
C VAL A 88 6.74 -0.39 0.14
N TRP A 89 6.61 0.32 -0.98
CA TRP A 89 6.46 -0.28 -2.31
C TRP A 89 7.79 -0.19 -3.03
N THR A 90 8.27 -1.30 -3.59
CA THR A 90 9.48 -1.34 -4.39
C THR A 90 9.15 -1.97 -5.75
N LEU A 91 9.62 -1.34 -6.82
CA LEU A 91 9.38 -1.79 -8.18
C LEU A 91 10.72 -2.11 -8.85
N VAL A 92 10.78 -3.26 -9.52
CA VAL A 92 11.96 -3.68 -10.27
C VAL A 92 11.51 -4.18 -11.64
N ALA A 93 12.11 -3.65 -12.70
CA ALA A 93 11.81 -4.10 -14.06
C ALA A 93 12.26 -5.55 -14.23
N THR A 94 11.43 -6.36 -14.90
CA THR A 94 11.74 -7.74 -15.23
C THR A 94 11.57 -7.95 -16.73
N SER A 95 11.98 -9.11 -17.22
CA SER A 95 11.78 -9.43 -18.63
C SER A 95 10.30 -9.53 -19.01
N GLY A 96 9.44 -9.85 -18.04
CA GLY A 96 7.99 -10.00 -18.28
C GLY A 96 7.15 -8.82 -17.81
N GLY A 97 7.76 -7.78 -17.20
CA GLY A 97 7.02 -6.63 -16.71
C GLY A 97 7.67 -5.98 -15.51
N THR A 98 7.01 -6.02 -14.37
CA THR A 98 7.48 -5.38 -13.13
C THR A 98 7.29 -6.31 -11.94
N LEU A 99 8.34 -6.52 -11.17
CA LEU A 99 8.22 -7.16 -9.86
C LEU A 99 7.80 -6.09 -8.86
N VAL A 100 6.64 -6.28 -8.25
CA VAL A 100 6.07 -5.36 -7.27
C VAL A 100 6.19 -5.99 -5.90
N ARG A 101 6.87 -5.29 -4.98
CA ARG A 101 7.03 -5.75 -3.60
C ARG A 101 6.41 -4.72 -2.67
N MET A 102 5.56 -5.19 -1.78
CA MET A 102 5.00 -4.37 -0.71
C MET A 102 5.46 -4.93 0.63
N GLU A 103 5.93 -4.06 1.51
CA GLU A 103 6.28 -4.44 2.86
C GLU A 103 5.58 -3.50 3.84
N GLN A 104 4.80 -4.07 4.76
CA GLN A 104 4.24 -3.32 5.87
C GLN A 104 4.91 -3.77 7.15
N SER A 105 5.60 -2.86 7.83
CA SER A 105 6.37 -3.16 9.03
C SER A 105 5.83 -2.38 10.22
N GLY A 106 6.09 -2.89 11.44
CA GLY A 106 5.68 -2.23 12.66
C GLY A 106 4.62 -2.98 13.45
N PHE A 107 4.24 -4.21 13.03
CA PHE A 107 3.30 -5.01 13.80
C PHE A 107 3.95 -5.46 15.10
N GLN A 108 3.32 -5.14 16.22
CA GLN A 108 3.81 -5.56 17.54
C GLN A 108 3.53 -7.04 17.78
N PRO A 109 4.24 -7.71 18.69
CA PRO A 109 4.03 -9.13 18.94
C PRO A 109 2.62 -9.50 19.36
N ASP A 110 1.89 -8.58 20.00
CA ASP A 110 0.51 -8.81 20.43
C ASP A 110 -0.53 -8.41 19.38
N GLN A 111 -0.10 -7.99 18.20
CA GLN A 111 -0.99 -7.55 17.12
C GLN A 111 -1.17 -8.64 16.06
N THR A 112 -1.35 -9.88 16.50
CA THR A 112 -1.53 -11.01 15.57
C THR A 112 -2.79 -10.85 14.74
N ARG A 113 -3.88 -10.37 15.33
CA ARG A 113 -5.15 -10.17 14.63
C ARG A 113 -4.99 -9.10 13.55
N GLU A 114 -4.32 -8.00 13.87
CA GLU A 114 -4.06 -6.92 12.91
C GLU A 114 -3.18 -7.41 11.76
N TYR A 115 -2.17 -8.23 12.08
CA TYR A 115 -1.30 -8.81 11.07
C TYR A 115 -2.07 -9.74 10.12
N GLN A 116 -2.91 -10.62 10.67
CA GLN A 116 -3.71 -11.54 9.85
C GLN A 116 -4.71 -10.80 8.97
N GLY A 117 -5.36 -9.77 9.53
CA GLY A 117 -6.29 -8.94 8.79
C GLY A 117 -5.60 -8.19 7.66
N ALA A 118 -4.42 -7.65 7.92
CA ALA A 118 -3.63 -6.95 6.90
C ALA A 118 -3.22 -7.91 5.77
N ASN A 119 -2.77 -9.12 6.12
CA ASN A 119 -2.39 -10.10 5.11
C ASN A 119 -3.57 -10.43 4.19
N TYR A 120 -4.75 -10.66 4.75
CA TYR A 120 -5.95 -10.92 3.97
C TYR A 120 -6.32 -9.73 3.09
N GLY A 121 -6.30 -8.52 3.66
CA GLY A 121 -6.64 -7.30 2.92
C GLY A 121 -5.67 -7.01 1.79
N TRP A 122 -4.38 -7.13 2.04
CA TRP A 122 -3.37 -6.85 1.01
C TRP A 122 -3.43 -7.83 -0.16
N GLN A 123 -3.78 -9.10 0.09
CA GLN A 123 -3.97 -10.05 -1.00
C GLN A 123 -5.06 -9.54 -1.95
N LYS A 124 -6.16 -9.04 -1.41
CA LYS A 124 -7.25 -8.49 -2.22
C LYS A 124 -6.87 -7.19 -2.91
N PHE A 125 -6.12 -6.33 -2.22
CA PHE A 125 -5.64 -5.08 -2.81
C PHE A 125 -4.70 -5.34 -4.00
N PHE A 126 -3.85 -6.35 -3.89
CA PHE A 126 -2.98 -6.74 -5.00
C PHE A 126 -3.78 -7.21 -6.22
N GLU A 127 -4.85 -7.96 -6.01
CA GLU A 127 -5.75 -8.35 -7.11
C GLU A 127 -6.33 -7.11 -7.78
N GLY A 128 -6.77 -6.14 -6.98
CA GLY A 128 -7.28 -4.87 -7.48
C GLY A 128 -6.24 -4.06 -8.24
N LEU A 129 -5.02 -3.98 -7.68
CA LEU A 129 -3.91 -3.27 -8.31
C LEU A 129 -3.61 -3.86 -9.69
N GLN A 130 -3.58 -5.19 -9.80
CA GLN A 130 -3.34 -5.86 -11.07
C GLN A 130 -4.44 -5.51 -12.08
N ARG A 131 -5.69 -5.54 -11.66
CA ARG A 131 -6.83 -5.22 -12.52
C ARG A 131 -6.78 -3.78 -13.01
N VAL A 132 -6.51 -2.83 -12.12
CA VAL A 132 -6.42 -1.41 -12.47
C VAL A 132 -5.27 -1.17 -13.45
N THR A 133 -4.10 -1.75 -13.15
CA THR A 133 -2.93 -1.60 -14.02
C THR A 133 -3.21 -2.16 -15.43
N ALA A 134 -3.89 -3.31 -15.50
CA ALA A 134 -4.25 -3.92 -16.78
C ALA A 134 -5.18 -3.04 -17.62
N GLY A 135 -5.99 -2.21 -16.98
CA GLY A 135 -6.90 -1.30 -17.67
C GLY A 135 -6.28 0.01 -18.14
N LEU A 136 -5.02 0.27 -17.79
CA LEU A 136 -4.35 1.51 -18.19
C LEU A 136 -3.78 1.40 -19.60
N THR A 137 -3.80 2.51 -20.31
CA THR A 137 -3.25 2.60 -21.67
C THR A 137 -1.93 3.36 -21.68
#